data_e7d6ac2d9b59462de898f1c4a515071d
#
_entry.id   e7d6ac2d9b59462de898f1c4a515071d
#
_cell.length_a   1.000
_cell.length_b   1.000
_cell.length_c   1.000
_cell.angle_alpha   90.00
_cell.angle_beta   90.00
_cell.angle_gamma   90.00
#
_symmetry.space_group_name_H-M   'P 1'
#
loop_
_entity.id
_entity.type
_entity.pdbx_description
1 polymer ?
#
loop_
_entity_poly.entity_id
_entity_poly.type
_entity_poly.pdbx_seq_one_letter_code
_entity_poly.pdbx_strand_id
1 'polypeptide(L)' 'MKVKKIIITMGHPAHFHLFKNVVKELLNKKIEVKVVITQKDILENLLINANFQYSVLANR' A
#
# COMPACT_ATOMS: atom_id res chain seq x y z
N MET A 1 -15.19 5.40 -19.17
CA MET A 1 -14.22 4.61 -18.56
C MET A 1 -14.17 4.79 -17.08
N LYS A 2 -14.21 3.75 -16.33
CA LYS A 2 -14.24 3.87 -14.91
C LYS A 2 -12.90 3.60 -14.31
N VAL A 3 -12.50 4.45 -13.41
CA VAL A 3 -11.24 4.26 -12.69
C VAL A 3 -11.56 3.57 -11.39
N LYS A 4 -10.96 2.42 -11.17
CA LYS A 4 -11.14 1.73 -9.91
C LYS A 4 -10.04 2.13 -8.96
N LYS A 5 -10.42 2.27 -7.72
CA LYS A 5 -9.51 2.67 -6.69
C LYS A 5 -9.67 1.75 -5.50
N ILE A 6 -8.57 1.21 -5.04
CA ILE A 6 -8.59 0.29 -3.92
C ILE A 6 -7.70 0.85 -2.83
N ILE A 7 -8.18 0.80 -1.61
CA ILE A 7 -7.41 1.24 -0.45
C ILE A 7 -7.06 0.02 0.37
N ILE A 8 -5.79 -0.14 0.65
CA ILE A 8 -5.30 -1.26 1.44
C ILE A 8 -4.67 -0.70 2.70
N THR A 9 -5.11 -1.19 3.84
CA THR A 9 -4.57 -0.76 5.12
C THR A 9 -3.60 -1.81 5.62
N MET A 10 -2.40 -1.39 5.96
CA MET A 10 -1.38 -2.29 6.49
C MET A 10 -0.98 -1.85 7.88
N GLY A 11 -1.04 -2.77 8.82
CA GLY A 11 -0.61 -2.48 10.18
C GLY A 11 0.60 -3.28 10.62
N HIS A 12 1.12 -4.13 9.74
CA HIS A 12 2.21 -5.03 10.10
C HIS A 12 3.09 -5.28 8.90
N PRO A 13 4.39 -5.48 9.09
CA PRO A 13 5.26 -5.80 7.95
C PRO A 13 4.85 -7.05 7.20
N ALA A 14 4.25 -8.00 7.91
CA ALA A 14 3.78 -9.20 7.24
C ALA A 14 2.71 -8.88 6.21
N HIS A 15 1.91 -7.87 6.46
CA HIS A 15 0.89 -7.48 5.50
C HIS A 15 1.51 -6.98 4.20
N PHE A 16 2.63 -6.31 4.30
CA PHE A 16 3.31 -5.85 3.10
C PHE A 16 3.69 -7.03 2.22
N HIS A 17 4.26 -8.07 2.81
CA HIS A 17 4.67 -9.22 2.03
C HIS A 17 3.49 -9.94 1.40
N LEU A 18 2.36 -9.94 2.08
CA LEU A 18 1.17 -10.55 1.53
C LEU A 18 0.60 -9.74 0.37
N PHE A 19 0.60 -8.44 0.51
CA PHE A 19 -0.11 -7.60 -0.44
C PHE A 19 0.74 -7.03 -1.54
N LYS A 20 2.06 -7.12 -1.44
CA LYS A 20 2.89 -6.44 -2.43
C LYS A 20 2.65 -6.99 -3.83
N ASN A 21 2.48 -8.28 -3.96
CA ASN A 21 2.20 -8.86 -5.27
C ASN A 21 0.82 -8.47 -5.76
N VAL A 22 -0.13 -8.42 -4.85
CA VAL A 22 -1.49 -8.00 -5.20
C VAL A 22 -1.47 -6.57 -5.70
N VAL A 23 -0.74 -5.70 -5.00
CA VAL A 23 -0.66 -4.31 -5.40
C VAL A 23 -0.02 -4.19 -6.79
N LYS A 24 1.04 -4.94 -7.03
CA LYS A 24 1.68 -4.89 -8.32
C LYS A 24 0.74 -5.33 -9.43
N GLU A 25 -0.03 -6.36 -9.17
CA GLU A 25 -0.98 -6.83 -10.16
C GLU A 25 -2.07 -5.82 -10.42
N LEU A 26 -2.56 -5.20 -9.37
CA LEU A 26 -3.60 -4.19 -9.52
C LEU A 26 -3.09 -2.99 -10.32
N LEU A 27 -1.88 -2.57 -10.02
CA LEU A 27 -1.30 -1.46 -10.77
C LEU A 27 -1.11 -1.82 -12.24
N ASN A 28 -0.76 -3.06 -12.49
CA ASN A 28 -0.60 -3.53 -13.85
C ASN A 28 -1.92 -3.49 -14.61
N LYS A 29 -3.02 -3.63 -13.92
CA LYS A 29 -4.33 -3.58 -14.52
C LYS A 29 -4.89 -2.17 -14.54
N LYS A 30 -4.05 -1.19 -14.25
CA LYS A 30 -4.44 0.21 -14.26
C LYS A 30 -5.48 0.53 -13.19
N ILE A 31 -5.42 -0.20 -12.08
CA ILE A 31 -6.26 0.09 -10.93
C ILE A 31 -5.44 0.92 -9.96
N GLU A 32 -5.99 2.01 -9.52
CA GLU A 32 -5.30 2.86 -8.58
C GLU A 32 -5.33 2.25 -7.20
N VAL A 33 -4.17 2.08 -6.59
CA VAL A 33 -4.07 1.48 -5.27
C VAL A 33 -3.46 2.48 -4.32
N LYS A 34 -4.11 2.68 -3.20
CA LYS A 34 -3.59 3.55 -2.17
C LYS A 34 -3.35 2.72 -0.93
N VAL A 35 -2.15 2.79 -0.39
CA VAL A 35 -1.80 2.04 0.80
C VAL A 35 -1.82 2.99 1.98
N VAL A 36 -2.51 2.59 3.04
CA VAL A 36 -2.56 3.38 4.27
C VAL A 36 -1.90 2.56 5.36
N ILE A 37 -0.93 3.14 6.03
CA ILE A 37 -0.22 2.43 7.08
C ILE A 37 -0.47 3.11 8.41
N THR A 38 -0.53 2.30 9.46
CA THR A 38 -0.71 2.82 10.80
C THR A 38 0.58 2.83 11.58
N GLN A 39 1.58 2.07 11.13
CA GLN A 39 2.88 2.08 11.76
C GLN A 39 3.91 2.52 10.75
N LYS A 40 4.52 3.63 11.04
CA LYS A 40 5.33 4.29 10.07
C LYS A 40 6.72 3.69 9.90
N ASP A 41 7.29 3.17 10.94
CA ASP A 41 8.71 2.87 10.99
C ASP A 41 9.16 1.88 9.93
N ILE A 42 8.81 0.62 10.09
CA ILE A 42 9.29 -0.41 9.21
C ILE A 42 8.54 -0.40 7.89
N LEU A 43 7.23 -0.19 7.97
CA LEU A 43 6.41 -0.23 6.77
C LEU A 43 6.77 0.89 5.79
N GLU A 44 7.11 2.05 6.31
CA GLU A 44 7.47 3.15 5.44
C GLU A 44 8.67 2.79 4.57
N ASN A 45 9.69 2.21 5.17
CA ASN A 45 10.86 1.83 4.41
C ASN A 45 10.54 0.79 3.34
N LEU A 46 9.69 -0.16 3.69
CA LEU A 46 9.32 -1.19 2.73
C LEU A 46 8.58 -0.60 1.54
N LEU A 47 7.68 0.34 1.81
CA LEU A 47 6.89 0.93 0.75
C LEU A 47 7.75 1.84 -0.14
N ILE A 48 8.66 2.57 0.46
CA ILE A 48 9.55 3.42 -0.31
C ILE A 48 10.41 2.57 -1.23
N ASN A 49 10.95 1.48 -0.71
CA ASN A 49 11.78 0.62 -1.52
C ASN A 49 11.02 -0.04 -2.66
N ALA A 50 9.75 -0.27 -2.46
CA ALA A 50 8.92 -0.87 -3.49
C ALA A 50 8.28 0.15 -4.41
N ASN A 51 8.50 1.44 -4.17
CA ASN A 51 7.91 2.51 -4.97
C ASN A 51 6.40 2.50 -4.92
N PHE A 52 5.84 2.19 -3.78
CA PHE A 52 4.40 2.22 -3.62
C PHE A 52 3.98 3.58 -3.07
N GLN A 53 2.86 4.06 -3.53
CA GLN A 53 2.26 5.25 -2.94
C GLN A 53 1.57 4.87 -1.64
N TYR A 54 1.79 5.65 -0.62
CA TYR A 54 1.21 5.34 0.68
C TYR A 54 0.87 6.60 1.44
N SER A 55 0.02 6.45 2.44
CA SER A 55 -0.30 7.51 3.38
C SER A 55 -0.17 6.96 4.78
N VAL A 56 0.20 7.81 5.72
CA VAL A 56 0.28 7.41 7.11
C VAL A 56 -0.99 7.90 7.80
N LEU A 57 -1.69 6.97 8.44
CA LEU A 57 -2.86 7.31 9.21
C LEU A 57 -2.39 7.75 10.56
N ALA A 58 -2.43 9.03 10.82
CA ALA A 58 -1.96 9.56 12.06
C ALA A 58 -2.93 9.22 13.13
N ASN A 59 -2.45 8.70 14.20
CA ASN A 59 -3.31 8.38 15.18
C ASN A 59 -2.98 9.03 16.37
N ARG A 60 -3.24 9.57 16.74
CA ARG A 60 -2.86 10.13 17.71
C ARG A 60 -3.08 9.84 18.53
#